data_b2dcb61dea6777f9590808b956fc6aef
#
_entry.id   b2dcb61dea6777f9590808b956fc6aef
#
_cell.length_a   1.000
_cell.length_b   1.000
_cell.length_c   1.000
_cell.angle_alpha   90.00
_cell.angle_beta   90.00
_cell.angle_gamma   90.00
#
_symmetry.space_group_name_H-M   'P 1'
#
loop_
_entity.id
_entity.type
_entity.pdbx_description
1 polymer ?
#
loop_
_entity_poly.entity_id
_entity_poly.type
_entity_poly.pdbx_seq_one_letter_code
_entity_poly.pdbx_strand_id
1 'polypeptide(L)'
;MRIFMQTKPAAAEAPRYYQIMLQQDLLGGWTLTREWGLQGGRISLKRDVYLERDDALVAFEHARDAQLKRGFHVMFSQGLESSYASG
;
A
#
# COMPACT_ATOMS: atom_id res chain seq x y z
N MET A 1 2.06 -9.35 0.30
CA MET A 1 2.23 -8.28 -0.69
C MET A 1 2.14 -6.94 0.02
N ARG A 2 3.16 -6.12 -0.10
CA ARG A 2 3.23 -4.85 0.63
C ARG A 2 4.00 -3.82 -0.20
N ILE A 3 3.54 -2.58 -0.18
CA ILE A 3 4.24 -1.47 -0.80
C ILE A 3 4.29 -0.31 0.18
N PHE A 4 5.46 0.29 0.34
CA PHE A 4 5.68 1.46 1.19
C PHE A 4 6.12 2.63 0.31
N MET A 5 5.41 3.74 0.45
CA MET A 5 5.64 4.93 -0.37
C MET A 5 5.82 6.14 0.51
N GLN A 6 6.59 7.11 0.02
CA GLN A 6 6.80 8.39 0.70
C GLN A 6 6.77 9.53 -0.30
N THR A 7 6.41 10.71 0.18
CA THR A 7 6.61 11.93 -0.58
C THR A 7 8.07 12.36 -0.46
N LYS A 8 8.53 13.18 -1.38
CA LYS A 8 9.86 13.79 -1.27
C LYS A 8 9.90 14.70 -0.06
N PRO A 9 10.98 14.69 0.73
CA PRO A 9 11.11 15.61 1.85
C PRO A 9 11.11 17.05 1.35
N ALA A 10 10.25 17.88 1.95
CA ALA A 10 10.32 19.32 1.74
C ALA A 10 11.14 19.93 2.87
N ALA A 11 11.73 21.09 2.60
CA ALA A 11 12.73 21.67 3.49
C ALA A 11 12.25 21.88 4.93
N ALA A 12 10.95 22.03 5.16
CA ALA A 12 10.39 22.29 6.49
C ALA A 12 9.36 21.28 6.94
N GLU A 13 9.12 20.22 6.20
CA GLU A 13 8.07 19.27 6.51
C GLU A 13 8.60 17.85 6.58
N ALA A 14 8.08 17.10 7.55
CA ALA A 14 8.33 15.66 7.61
C ALA A 14 7.71 14.99 6.39
N PRO A 15 8.34 13.95 5.84
CA PRO A 15 7.76 13.24 4.72
C PRO A 15 6.46 12.56 5.12
N ARG A 16 5.51 12.53 4.20
CA ARG A 16 4.29 11.75 4.34
C ARG A 16 4.55 10.36 3.80
N TYR A 17 3.91 9.36 4.41
CA TYR A 17 4.03 8.00 3.93
C TYR A 17 2.65 7.41 3.63
N TYR A 18 2.66 6.39 2.80
CA TYR A 18 1.48 5.61 2.48
C TYR A 18 1.90 4.16 2.31
N GLN A 19 1.31 3.27 3.10
CA GLN A 19 1.62 1.85 3.05
C GLN A 19 0.37 1.07 2.71
N ILE A 20 0.50 0.12 1.80
CA ILE A 20 -0.58 -0.76 1.39
C ILE A 20 -0.11 -2.19 1.60
N MET A 21 -0.93 -2.98 2.28
CA MET A 21 -0.66 -4.39 2.51
C MET A 21 -1.84 -5.22 2.08
N LEU A 22 -1.56 -6.34 1.43
CA LEU A 22 -2.56 -7.31 1.04
C LEU A 22 -2.18 -8.66 1.62
N GLN A 23 -3.08 -9.22 2.43
CA GLN A 23 -2.84 -10.50 3.10
C GLN A 23 -4.07 -11.37 2.99
N GLN A 24 -3.85 -12.67 2.81
CA GLN A 24 -4.93 -13.64 2.90
C GLN A 24 -5.24 -13.88 4.37
N ASP A 25 -6.53 -13.84 4.73
CA ASP A 25 -6.92 -14.12 6.11
C ASP A 25 -7.11 -15.62 6.33
N LEU A 26 -7.36 -16.00 7.57
CA LEU A 26 -7.49 -17.41 7.94
C LEU A 26 -8.75 -18.08 7.38
N LEU A 27 -9.72 -17.28 6.95
CA LEU A 27 -10.99 -17.80 6.42
C LEU A 27 -10.99 -17.88 4.90
N GLY A 28 -9.86 -17.57 4.27
CA GLY A 28 -9.73 -17.62 2.82
C GLY A 28 -10.01 -16.32 2.10
N GLY A 29 -10.49 -15.30 2.81
CA GLY A 29 -10.66 -13.97 2.23
C GLY A 29 -9.34 -13.21 2.16
N TRP A 30 -9.40 -11.98 1.68
CA TRP A 30 -8.24 -11.12 1.47
C TRP A 30 -8.47 -9.78 2.14
N THR A 31 -7.51 -9.34 2.95
CA THR A 31 -7.58 -8.07 3.66
C THR A 31 -6.60 -7.09 3.04
N LEU A 32 -7.12 -5.97 2.59
CA LEU A 32 -6.33 -4.85 2.10
C LEU A 32 -6.26 -3.81 3.20
N THR A 33 -5.06 -3.55 3.70
CA THR A 33 -4.83 -2.56 4.76
C THR A 33 -4.09 -1.39 4.16
N ARG A 34 -4.62 -0.18 4.40
CA ARG A 34 -3.97 1.06 3.98
C ARG A 34 -3.67 1.89 5.22
N GLU A 35 -2.43 2.35 5.31
CA GLU A 35 -1.98 3.16 6.43
C GLU A 35 -1.24 4.37 5.86
N TRP A 36 -1.57 5.56 6.35
CA TRP A 36 -0.90 6.76 5.86
C TRP A 36 -0.83 7.80 6.96
N GLY A 37 0.07 8.77 6.79
CA GLY A 37 0.23 9.84 7.75
C GLY A 37 1.56 10.53 7.61
N LEU A 38 1.90 11.28 8.65
CA LEU A 38 3.21 11.93 8.79
C LEU A 38 4.09 11.05 9.66
N GLN A 39 5.36 10.92 9.30
CA GLN A 39 6.31 10.21 10.15
C GLN A 39 6.44 10.94 11.47
N GLY A 40 6.21 10.20 12.57
CA GLY A 40 6.23 10.78 13.90
C GLY A 40 4.98 11.56 14.25
N GLY A 41 3.97 11.60 13.37
CA GLY A 41 2.73 12.31 13.59
C GLY A 41 1.52 11.41 13.61
N ARG A 42 0.37 11.98 13.23
CA ARG A 42 -0.89 11.25 13.23
C ARG A 42 -0.93 10.21 12.12
N ILE A 43 -1.48 9.05 12.44
CA ILE A 43 -1.62 7.91 11.52
C ILE A 43 -3.10 7.64 11.27
N SER A 44 -3.43 7.36 10.02
CA SER A 44 -4.76 6.87 9.63
C SER A 44 -4.63 5.46 9.07
N LEU A 45 -5.65 4.65 9.30
CA LEU A 45 -5.64 3.26 8.86
C LEU A 45 -7.03 2.87 8.38
N LYS A 46 -7.09 2.15 7.27
CA LYS A 46 -8.34 1.63 6.72
C LYS A 46 -8.13 0.19 6.25
N ARG A 47 -9.12 -0.66 6.54
CA ARG A 47 -9.12 -2.06 6.09
C ARG A 47 -10.36 -2.35 5.27
N ASP A 48 -10.14 -3.05 4.17
CA ASP A 48 -11.23 -3.56 3.33
C ASP A 48 -11.02 -5.06 3.13
N VAL A 49 -12.11 -5.81 3.12
CA VAL A 49 -12.07 -7.26 2.96
C VAL A 49 -12.68 -7.64 1.62
N TYR A 50 -12.01 -8.55 0.92
CA TYR A 50 -12.45 -9.07 -0.38
C TYR A 50 -12.53 -10.57 -0.30
N LEU A 51 -13.55 -11.16 -0.93
CA LEU A 51 -13.68 -12.60 -0.98
C LEU A 51 -12.78 -13.21 -2.05
N GLU A 52 -12.59 -12.49 -3.15
CA GLU A 52 -11.82 -12.97 -4.29
C GLU A 52 -10.46 -12.27 -4.36
N ARG A 53 -9.43 -13.08 -4.65
CA ARG A 53 -8.07 -12.57 -4.76
C ARG A 53 -7.96 -11.50 -5.86
N ASP A 54 -8.59 -11.72 -7.00
CA ASP A 54 -8.46 -10.80 -8.13
C ASP A 54 -9.06 -9.44 -7.82
N ASP A 55 -10.17 -9.40 -7.10
CA ASP A 55 -10.77 -8.14 -6.67
C ASP A 55 -9.85 -7.38 -5.71
N ALA A 56 -9.23 -8.11 -4.81
CA ALA A 56 -8.29 -7.52 -3.86
C ALA A 56 -7.05 -6.97 -4.58
N LEU A 57 -6.55 -7.68 -5.59
CA LEU A 57 -5.41 -7.21 -6.38
C LEU A 57 -5.73 -5.95 -7.14
N VAL A 58 -6.91 -5.87 -7.75
CA VAL A 58 -7.36 -4.66 -8.45
C VAL A 58 -7.43 -3.49 -7.48
N ALA A 59 -7.98 -3.71 -6.29
CA ALA A 59 -8.06 -2.67 -5.28
C ALA A 59 -6.66 -2.23 -4.80
N PHE A 60 -5.73 -3.17 -4.65
CA PHE A 60 -4.35 -2.88 -4.31
C PHE A 60 -3.70 -1.98 -5.38
N GLU A 61 -3.84 -2.34 -6.64
CA GLU A 61 -3.27 -1.59 -7.74
C GLU A 61 -3.88 -0.19 -7.85
N HIS A 62 -5.19 -0.07 -7.68
CA HIS A 62 -5.85 1.23 -7.69
C HIS A 62 -5.34 2.14 -6.57
N ALA A 63 -5.20 1.59 -5.38
CA ALA A 63 -4.69 2.35 -4.24
C ALA A 63 -3.26 2.82 -4.50
N ARG A 64 -2.40 1.93 -5.02
CA ARG A 64 -1.02 2.26 -5.38
C ARG A 64 -0.98 3.38 -6.42
N ASP A 65 -1.72 3.21 -7.51
CA ASP A 65 -1.67 4.14 -8.64
C ASP A 65 -2.20 5.52 -8.24
N ALA A 66 -3.23 5.57 -7.40
CA ALA A 66 -3.74 6.84 -6.90
C ALA A 66 -2.67 7.63 -6.14
N GLN A 67 -1.85 6.94 -5.35
CA GLN A 67 -0.80 7.61 -4.58
C GLN A 67 0.39 7.99 -5.44
N LEU A 68 0.74 7.19 -6.44
CA LEU A 68 1.77 7.57 -7.39
C LEU A 68 1.39 8.85 -8.12
N LYS A 69 0.13 8.99 -8.50
CA LYS A 69 -0.37 10.22 -9.14
C LYS A 69 -0.30 11.43 -8.22
N ARG A 70 -0.37 11.23 -6.91
CA ARG A 70 -0.26 12.31 -5.94
C ARG A 70 1.17 12.71 -5.62
N GLY A 71 2.15 12.03 -6.23
CA GLY A 71 3.55 12.35 -6.04
C GLY A 71 4.26 11.48 -5.01
N PHE A 72 3.63 10.42 -4.53
CA PHE A 72 4.32 9.44 -3.70
C PHE A 72 5.27 8.61 -4.56
N HIS A 73 6.38 8.19 -3.95
CA HIS A 73 7.38 7.35 -4.59
C HIS A 73 7.50 6.02 -3.84
N VAL A 74 7.68 4.95 -4.59
CA VAL A 74 7.87 3.63 -3.99
C VAL A 74 9.25 3.58 -3.35
N MET A 75 9.28 3.35 -2.04
CA MET A 75 10.52 3.19 -1.28
C MET A 75 10.83 1.73 -1.06
N PHE A 76 9.80 0.88 -1.00
CA PHE A 76 9.95 -0.54 -0.74
C PHE A 76 8.72 -1.27 -1.25
N SER A 77 8.93 -2.43 -1.86
CA SER A 77 7.84 -3.33 -2.24
C SER A 77 8.24 -4.76 -2.00
N GLN A 78 7.27 -5.58 -1.62
CA GLN A 78 7.48 -6.98 -1.31
C GLN A 78 6.30 -7.81 -1.84
N GLY A 79 6.61 -8.90 -2.48
CA GLY A 79 5.61 -9.80 -3.02
C GLY A 79 5.26 -9.53 -4.47
N LEU A 80 5.23 -8.26 -4.90
CA LEU A 80 4.93 -7.89 -6.28
C LEU A 80 5.99 -8.40 -7.25
N GLU A 81 7.24 -8.21 -6.89
CA GLU A 81 8.36 -8.63 -7.73
C GLU A 81 8.45 -10.13 -7.81
N SER A 82 8.15 -10.82 -6.72
CA SER A 82 8.10 -12.28 -6.72
C SER A 82 7.08 -12.80 -7.72
N SER A 83 5.94 -12.12 -7.83
CA SER A 83 4.90 -12.49 -8.78
C SER A 83 5.37 -12.34 -10.21
N TYR A 84 6.10 -11.29 -10.50
CA TYR A 84 6.66 -11.08 -11.83
C TYR A 84 7.79 -12.03 -12.15
N ALA A 85 8.63 -12.31 -11.16
CA ALA A 85 9.77 -13.20 -11.35
C ALA A 85 9.33 -14.64 -11.61
N SER A 86 8.17 -15.03 -11.10
CA SER A 86 7.66 -16.38 -11.28
C SER A 86 6.76 -16.50 -12.52
N GLY A 87 6.41 -15.39 -13.10
CA GLY A 87 5.49 -15.37 -14.25
C GLY A 87 6.18 -15.41 -15.60
#